data_b690948b68ba1fb9862af963856e21c0
#
_entry.id   b690948b68ba1fb9862af963856e21c0
#
_cell.length_a   1.000
_cell.length_b   1.000
_cell.length_c   1.000
_cell.angle_alpha   90.00
_cell.angle_beta   90.00
_cell.angle_gamma   90.00
#
_symmetry.space_group_name_H-M   'P 1'
#
loop_
_entity.id
_entity.type
_entity.pdbx_description
1 polymer ?
#
loop_
_entity_poly.entity_id
_entity_poly.type
_entity_poly.pdbx_seq_one_letter_code
_entity_poly.pdbx_strand_id
1 'polypeptide(L)'
;MTGENQTRRIRMLYLHAILRQDMSWFDKAEEGSLTTRLASDTQTIQDGISEKFGMLVLCLSQFICGYVVAFVKGWKMSLVLLATMPLLLGTGVTMGIMIKKYTLKVQNAYADAGSVAEQVFAGLRTVYSFSLQERFAERFDKELVKARKMGIKRGCVLGVGFGLFMSILFMTYGLAFWFGSHLVKTGEFDGPNVMVVLMGMMMGSIALLQVPPNLSAVSSACGAAYKIYSTIDRVPDIDPDADEGLAPETLHGDIEFRHIKFKYPTRPDLVVLEDLSLKIHPGM
;
A
#
# COMPACT_ATOMS: atom_id res chain seq x y z
N MET A 1 9.68 -16.28 -9.49
CA MET A 1 11.15 -16.24 -9.62
C MET A 1 11.69 -14.82 -9.92
N THR A 2 11.25 -14.14 -10.98
CA THR A 2 11.83 -12.82 -11.34
C THR A 2 11.60 -11.74 -10.27
N GLY A 3 10.39 -11.63 -9.72
CA GLY A 3 10.06 -10.64 -8.68
C GLY A 3 10.86 -10.86 -7.39
N GLU A 4 11.05 -12.09 -6.97
CA GLU A 4 11.80 -12.44 -5.77
C GLU A 4 13.30 -12.13 -5.92
N ASN A 5 13.88 -12.44 -7.08
CA ASN A 5 15.26 -12.09 -7.39
C ASN A 5 15.49 -10.57 -7.43
N GLN A 6 14.54 -9.81 -8.00
CA GLN A 6 14.60 -8.35 -8.00
C GLN A 6 14.50 -7.79 -6.57
N THR A 7 13.59 -8.30 -5.77
CA THR A 7 13.42 -7.87 -4.38
C THR A 7 14.66 -8.16 -3.53
N ARG A 8 15.28 -9.36 -3.72
CA ARG A 8 16.55 -9.67 -3.07
C ARG A 8 17.64 -8.66 -3.45
N ARG A 9 17.73 -8.30 -4.72
CA ARG A 9 18.70 -7.29 -5.20
C ARG A 9 18.42 -5.92 -4.59
N ILE A 10 17.17 -5.50 -4.55
CA ILE A 10 16.75 -4.22 -3.94
C ILE A 10 17.12 -4.20 -2.45
N ARG A 11 16.85 -5.30 -1.70
CA ARG A 11 17.20 -5.39 -0.28
C ARG A 11 18.71 -5.26 -0.05
N MET A 12 19.51 -5.91 -0.89
CA MET A 12 20.98 -5.82 -0.79
C MET A 12 21.49 -4.42 -1.09
N LEU A 13 21.00 -3.79 -2.17
CA LEU A 13 21.35 -2.42 -2.54
C LEU A 13 20.94 -1.41 -1.46
N TYR A 14 19.73 -1.58 -0.92
CA TYR A 14 19.23 -0.69 0.13
C TYR A 14 20.03 -0.82 1.43
N LEU A 15 20.36 -2.05 1.84
CA LEU A 15 21.20 -2.29 3.01
C LEU A 15 22.59 -1.67 2.84
N HIS A 16 23.22 -1.89 1.66
CA HIS A 16 24.50 -1.30 1.35
C HIS A 16 24.46 0.24 1.38
N ALA A 17 23.40 0.81 0.77
CA ALA A 17 23.20 2.25 0.77
C ALA A 17 22.98 2.83 2.18
N ILE A 18 22.26 2.13 3.06
CA ILE A 18 22.11 2.53 4.47
C ILE A 18 23.46 2.56 5.18
N LEU A 19 24.26 1.48 5.04
CA LEU A 19 25.57 1.36 5.70
C LEU A 19 26.59 2.40 5.21
N ARG A 20 26.34 2.98 4.03
CA ARG A 20 27.17 4.03 3.43
C ARG A 20 26.76 5.44 3.87
N GLN A 21 25.58 5.61 4.52
CA GLN A 21 25.10 6.95 4.93
C GLN A 21 25.91 7.54 6.08
N ASP A 22 25.96 8.88 6.11
CA ASP A 22 26.60 9.66 7.16
C ASP A 22 25.77 9.67 8.47
N MET A 23 26.43 9.88 9.61
CA MET A 23 25.76 9.86 10.92
C MET A 23 24.69 10.93 11.06
N SER A 24 24.85 12.09 10.38
CA SER A 24 23.85 13.16 10.40
C SER A 24 22.52 12.75 9.75
N TRP A 25 22.56 11.82 8.81
CA TRP A 25 21.38 11.23 8.20
C TRP A 25 20.69 10.24 9.16
N PHE A 26 21.45 9.42 9.91
CA PHE A 26 20.89 8.52 10.93
C PHE A 26 20.22 9.29 12.06
N ASP A 27 20.80 10.38 12.52
CA ASP A 27 20.25 11.24 13.56
C ASP A 27 18.90 11.87 13.18
N LYS A 28 18.66 12.07 11.87
CA LYS A 28 17.40 12.60 11.34
C LYS A 28 16.40 11.50 11.02
N ALA A 29 16.86 10.25 10.88
CA ALA A 29 16.00 9.11 10.59
C ALA A 29 15.19 8.74 11.85
N GLU A 30 13.88 8.59 11.72
CA GLU A 30 13.03 8.09 12.81
C GLU A 30 13.45 6.66 13.20
N GLU A 31 13.64 6.43 14.50
CA GLU A 31 13.96 5.11 15.05
C GLU A 31 12.91 4.08 14.60
N GLY A 32 13.37 2.94 14.07
CA GLY A 32 12.50 1.86 13.57
C GLY A 32 11.99 2.03 12.14
N SER A 33 12.09 3.21 11.53
CA SER A 33 11.62 3.42 10.15
C SER A 33 12.45 2.64 9.12
N LEU A 34 13.75 2.48 9.34
CA LEU A 34 14.67 1.80 8.43
C LEU A 34 14.42 0.29 8.36
N THR A 35 14.22 -0.36 9.50
CA THR A 35 13.89 -1.80 9.58
C THR A 35 12.52 -2.08 8.98
N THR A 36 11.55 -1.20 9.22
CA THR A 36 10.21 -1.29 8.62
C THR A 36 10.28 -1.14 7.11
N ARG A 37 11.06 -0.19 6.59
CA ARG A 37 11.26 -0.03 5.13
C ARG A 37 11.94 -1.24 4.52
N LEU A 38 12.97 -1.79 5.19
CA LEU A 38 13.67 -2.99 4.71
C LEU A 38 12.75 -4.22 4.66
N ALA A 39 11.82 -4.36 5.60
CA ALA A 39 10.93 -5.52 5.68
C ALA A 39 9.63 -5.29 4.91
N SER A 40 8.82 -4.26 5.26
CA SER A 40 7.48 -4.09 4.71
C SER A 40 7.46 -3.40 3.36
N ASP A 41 8.28 -2.34 3.16
CA ASP A 41 8.25 -1.60 1.90
C ASP A 41 8.84 -2.44 0.76
N THR A 42 9.89 -3.23 1.01
CA THR A 42 10.42 -4.17 0.00
C THR A 42 9.43 -5.28 -0.31
N GLN A 43 8.63 -5.74 0.67
CA GLN A 43 7.57 -6.71 0.42
C GLN A 43 6.46 -6.10 -0.45
N THR A 44 6.06 -4.86 -0.17
CA THR A 44 5.09 -4.11 -0.97
C THR A 44 5.56 -3.95 -2.43
N ILE A 45 6.84 -3.69 -2.65
CA ILE A 45 7.44 -3.64 -3.99
C ILE A 45 7.37 -5.02 -4.66
N GLN A 46 7.70 -6.09 -3.94
CA GLN A 46 7.64 -7.46 -4.44
C GLN A 46 6.23 -7.80 -4.94
N ASP A 47 5.22 -7.56 -4.10
CA ASP A 47 3.83 -7.84 -4.42
C ASP A 47 3.36 -7.03 -5.63
N GLY A 48 3.77 -5.76 -5.70
CA GLY A 48 3.46 -4.88 -6.83
C GLY A 48 4.04 -5.34 -8.16
N ILE A 49 5.33 -5.70 -8.18
CA ILE A 49 6.03 -6.10 -9.42
C ILE A 49 5.63 -7.51 -9.86
N SER A 50 5.40 -8.44 -8.94
CA SER A 50 5.13 -9.84 -9.27
C SER A 50 3.65 -10.11 -9.47
N GLU A 51 2.88 -10.14 -8.38
CA GLU A 51 1.49 -10.58 -8.39
C GLU A 51 0.56 -9.53 -8.98
N LYS A 52 0.63 -8.30 -8.48
CA LYS A 52 -0.37 -7.26 -8.82
C LYS A 52 -0.24 -6.75 -10.24
N PHE A 53 1.00 -6.62 -10.74
CA PHE A 53 1.23 -6.28 -12.13
C PHE A 53 0.77 -7.39 -13.08
N GLY A 54 1.07 -8.66 -12.74
CA GLY A 54 0.61 -9.82 -13.51
C GLY A 54 -0.92 -9.89 -13.57
N MET A 55 -1.59 -9.68 -12.42
CA MET A 55 -3.06 -9.64 -12.34
C MET A 55 -3.65 -8.47 -13.14
N LEU A 56 -2.99 -7.32 -13.19
CA LEU A 56 -3.42 -6.18 -13.98
C LEU A 56 -3.38 -6.49 -15.48
N VAL A 57 -2.28 -7.09 -15.96
CA VAL A 57 -2.14 -7.53 -17.35
C VAL A 57 -3.20 -8.59 -17.69
N LEU A 58 -3.43 -9.55 -16.81
CA LEU A 58 -4.47 -10.58 -16.97
C LEU A 58 -5.86 -9.96 -17.08
N CYS A 59 -6.23 -9.04 -16.18
CA CYS A 59 -7.52 -8.37 -16.22
C CYS A 59 -7.73 -7.57 -17.50
N LEU A 60 -6.72 -6.84 -17.96
CA LEU A 60 -6.79 -6.08 -19.21
C LEU A 60 -6.91 -6.99 -20.43
N SER A 61 -6.12 -8.07 -20.47
CA SER A 61 -6.19 -9.06 -21.56
C SER A 61 -7.55 -9.76 -21.59
N GLN A 62 -8.07 -10.16 -20.45
CA GLN A 62 -9.39 -10.79 -20.32
C GLN A 62 -10.52 -9.85 -20.76
N PHE A 63 -10.44 -8.58 -20.40
CA PHE A 63 -11.36 -7.55 -20.85
C PHE A 63 -11.32 -7.42 -22.38
N ILE A 64 -10.15 -7.18 -22.97
CA ILE A 64 -9.98 -6.98 -24.40
C ILE A 64 -10.45 -8.22 -25.18
N CYS A 65 -9.96 -9.41 -24.82
CA CYS A 65 -10.32 -10.66 -25.49
C CYS A 65 -11.82 -10.96 -25.38
N GLY A 66 -12.39 -10.80 -24.18
CA GLY A 66 -13.81 -11.04 -23.94
C GLY A 66 -14.72 -10.16 -24.80
N TYR A 67 -14.37 -8.86 -24.89
CA TYR A 67 -15.13 -7.91 -25.71
C TYR A 67 -14.92 -8.14 -27.21
N VAL A 68 -13.68 -8.38 -27.66
CA VAL A 68 -13.42 -8.67 -29.09
C VAL A 68 -14.21 -9.90 -29.53
N VAL A 69 -14.18 -11.00 -28.77
CA VAL A 69 -14.94 -12.21 -29.09
C VAL A 69 -16.44 -11.93 -29.09
N ALA A 70 -16.95 -11.18 -28.13
CA ALA A 70 -18.36 -10.82 -28.09
C ALA A 70 -18.81 -10.00 -29.25
N PHE A 71 -18.04 -8.98 -29.67
CA PHE A 71 -18.36 -8.13 -30.82
C PHE A 71 -18.26 -8.86 -32.14
N VAL A 72 -17.26 -9.74 -32.31
CA VAL A 72 -17.11 -10.55 -33.53
C VAL A 72 -18.25 -11.54 -33.69
N LYS A 73 -18.71 -12.14 -32.57
CA LYS A 73 -19.79 -13.15 -32.60
C LYS A 73 -21.20 -12.55 -32.69
N GLY A 74 -21.41 -11.36 -32.06
CA GLY A 74 -22.75 -10.78 -32.03
C GLY A 74 -22.77 -9.31 -31.63
N TRP A 75 -22.46 -8.43 -32.58
CA TRP A 75 -22.33 -7.00 -32.31
C TRP A 75 -23.60 -6.34 -31.73
N LYS A 76 -24.80 -6.74 -32.23
CA LYS A 76 -26.09 -6.19 -31.76
C LYS A 76 -26.33 -6.51 -30.28
N MET A 77 -26.12 -7.76 -29.91
CA MET A 77 -26.25 -8.21 -28.50
C MET A 77 -25.20 -7.58 -27.62
N SER A 78 -23.96 -7.48 -28.12
CA SER A 78 -22.85 -6.85 -27.38
C SER A 78 -23.11 -5.37 -27.09
N LEU A 79 -23.71 -4.61 -28.01
CA LEU A 79 -24.11 -3.23 -27.76
C LEU A 79 -25.16 -3.08 -26.65
N VAL A 80 -26.15 -3.98 -26.60
CA VAL A 80 -27.19 -3.97 -25.56
C VAL A 80 -26.56 -4.27 -24.21
N LEU A 81 -25.68 -5.27 -24.12
CA LEU A 81 -24.96 -5.59 -22.88
C LEU A 81 -23.96 -4.50 -22.48
N LEU A 82 -23.31 -3.85 -23.46
CA LEU A 82 -22.43 -2.72 -23.19
C LEU A 82 -23.18 -1.56 -22.50
N ALA A 83 -24.45 -1.35 -22.80
CA ALA A 83 -25.26 -0.34 -22.12
C ALA A 83 -25.49 -0.64 -20.62
N THR A 84 -25.40 -1.90 -20.17
CA THR A 84 -25.49 -2.25 -18.75
C THR A 84 -24.15 -2.10 -18.00
N MET A 85 -23.04 -1.99 -18.72
CA MET A 85 -21.70 -1.87 -18.18
C MET A 85 -21.50 -0.65 -17.26
N PRO A 86 -21.86 0.58 -17.64
CA PRO A 86 -21.71 1.74 -16.76
C PRO A 86 -22.48 1.58 -15.45
N LEU A 87 -23.60 0.87 -15.45
CA LEU A 87 -24.39 0.60 -14.25
C LEU A 87 -23.66 -0.37 -13.31
N LEU A 88 -23.08 -1.45 -13.84
CA LEU A 88 -22.26 -2.41 -13.08
C LEU A 88 -21.00 -1.76 -12.50
N LEU A 89 -20.28 -1.01 -13.34
CA LEU A 89 -19.07 -0.29 -12.89
C LEU A 89 -19.41 0.78 -11.86
N GLY A 90 -20.47 1.55 -12.09
CA GLY A 90 -20.92 2.60 -11.19
C GLY A 90 -21.24 2.05 -9.80
N THR A 91 -21.96 0.94 -9.70
CA THR A 91 -22.25 0.27 -8.42
C THR A 91 -20.98 -0.27 -7.74
N GLY A 92 -20.06 -0.89 -8.50
CA GLY A 92 -18.78 -1.38 -7.97
C GLY A 92 -17.89 -0.27 -7.42
N VAL A 93 -17.74 0.82 -8.16
CA VAL A 93 -16.92 1.98 -7.76
C VAL A 93 -17.52 2.69 -6.55
N THR A 94 -18.82 2.97 -6.56
CA THR A 94 -19.50 3.65 -5.42
C THR A 94 -19.43 2.80 -4.16
N MET A 95 -19.62 1.49 -4.28
CA MET A 95 -19.45 0.55 -3.17
C MET A 95 -18.02 0.58 -2.62
N GLY A 96 -17.00 0.54 -3.49
CA GLY A 96 -15.59 0.59 -3.10
C GLY A 96 -15.23 1.87 -2.33
N ILE A 97 -15.68 3.03 -2.82
CA ILE A 97 -15.47 4.33 -2.15
C ILE A 97 -16.16 4.35 -0.77
N MET A 98 -17.40 3.88 -0.68
CA MET A 98 -18.14 3.85 0.57
C MET A 98 -17.49 2.91 1.59
N ILE A 99 -17.08 1.70 1.18
CA ILE A 99 -16.39 0.74 2.05
C ILE A 99 -15.11 1.37 2.60
N LYS A 100 -14.28 1.97 1.75
CA LYS A 100 -13.04 2.65 2.17
C LYS A 100 -13.33 3.73 3.22
N LYS A 101 -14.33 4.60 2.96
CA LYS A 101 -14.73 5.67 3.88
C LYS A 101 -15.18 5.15 5.24
N TYR A 102 -16.02 4.12 5.28
CA TYR A 102 -16.51 3.55 6.55
C TYR A 102 -15.44 2.70 7.24
N THR A 103 -14.55 2.03 6.51
CA THR A 103 -13.41 1.30 7.11
C THR A 103 -12.50 2.25 7.87
N LEU A 104 -12.14 3.41 7.29
CA LEU A 104 -11.35 4.42 7.98
C LEU A 104 -12.05 4.95 9.24
N LYS A 105 -13.38 5.19 9.17
CA LYS A 105 -14.16 5.62 10.36
C LYS A 105 -14.17 4.57 11.47
N VAL A 106 -14.25 3.28 11.10
CA VAL A 106 -14.18 2.18 12.07
C VAL A 106 -12.79 2.09 12.68
N GLN A 107 -11.74 2.21 11.88
CA GLN A 107 -10.34 2.20 12.37
C GLN A 107 -10.09 3.36 13.34
N ASN A 108 -10.52 4.57 13.01
CA ASN A 108 -10.37 5.74 13.90
C ASN A 108 -11.12 5.53 15.22
N ALA A 109 -12.35 5.00 15.17
CA ALA A 109 -13.11 4.72 16.38
C ALA A 109 -12.47 3.64 17.26
N TYR A 110 -11.80 2.65 16.65
CA TYR A 110 -10.99 1.68 17.41
C TYR A 110 -9.69 2.28 17.94
N ALA A 111 -9.07 3.23 17.23
CA ALA A 111 -7.89 3.94 17.73
C ALA A 111 -8.23 4.77 18.97
N ASP A 112 -9.41 5.43 19.00
CA ASP A 112 -9.90 6.16 20.17
C ASP A 112 -10.07 5.22 21.38
N ALA A 113 -10.67 4.04 21.19
CA ALA A 113 -10.75 3.02 22.24
C ALA A 113 -9.36 2.51 22.66
N GLY A 114 -8.46 2.27 21.70
CA GLY A 114 -7.09 1.85 21.95
C GLY A 114 -6.31 2.83 22.83
N SER A 115 -6.47 4.13 22.59
CA SER A 115 -5.83 5.17 23.40
C SER A 115 -6.28 5.14 24.88
N VAL A 116 -7.55 4.80 25.15
CA VAL A 116 -8.03 4.60 26.54
C VAL A 116 -7.35 3.40 27.18
N ALA A 117 -7.22 2.28 26.44
CA ALA A 117 -6.54 1.10 26.95
C ALA A 117 -5.05 1.38 27.22
N GLU A 118 -4.36 2.09 26.33
CA GLU A 118 -2.97 2.48 26.48
C GLU A 118 -2.77 3.36 27.74
N GLN A 119 -3.63 4.34 27.97
CA GLN A 119 -3.60 5.17 29.18
C GLN A 119 -3.75 4.32 30.47
N VAL A 120 -4.63 3.31 30.45
CA VAL A 120 -4.81 2.38 31.58
C VAL A 120 -3.56 1.55 31.82
N PHE A 121 -2.97 0.98 30.76
CA PHE A 121 -1.76 0.16 30.88
C PHE A 121 -0.54 0.98 31.31
N ALA A 122 -0.38 2.19 30.79
CA ALA A 122 0.69 3.09 31.19
C ALA A 122 0.58 3.51 32.69
N GLY A 123 -0.65 3.67 33.20
CA GLY A 123 -0.93 4.06 34.58
C GLY A 123 -1.46 2.93 35.46
N LEU A 124 -1.17 1.67 35.17
CA LEU A 124 -1.80 0.50 35.81
C LEU A 124 -1.71 0.52 37.35
N ARG A 125 -0.56 0.89 37.89
CA ARG A 125 -0.36 1.00 39.35
C ARG A 125 -1.34 2.02 39.96
N THR A 126 -1.54 3.16 39.30
CA THR A 126 -2.46 4.21 39.77
C THR A 126 -3.91 3.75 39.68
N VAL A 127 -4.28 3.08 38.59
CA VAL A 127 -5.64 2.54 38.40
C VAL A 127 -5.99 1.55 39.50
N TYR A 128 -5.06 0.67 39.89
CA TYR A 128 -5.25 -0.28 41.00
C TYR A 128 -5.29 0.41 42.36
N SER A 129 -4.39 1.37 42.62
CA SER A 129 -4.33 2.07 43.93
C SER A 129 -5.62 2.86 44.22
N PHE A 130 -6.29 3.37 43.20
CA PHE A 130 -7.55 4.15 43.33
C PHE A 130 -8.79 3.34 42.99
N SER A 131 -8.70 2.02 42.77
CA SER A 131 -9.83 1.14 42.40
C SER A 131 -10.67 1.66 41.24
N LEU A 132 -10.01 2.20 40.18
CA LEU A 132 -10.66 2.84 39.05
C LEU A 132 -10.97 1.88 37.86
N GLN A 133 -10.79 0.56 38.04
CA GLN A 133 -10.91 -0.45 36.98
C GLN A 133 -12.27 -0.37 36.28
N GLU A 134 -13.34 -0.33 37.07
CA GLU A 134 -14.72 -0.32 36.53
C GLU A 134 -15.03 0.97 35.75
N ARG A 135 -14.56 2.10 36.24
CA ARG A 135 -14.73 3.40 35.58
C ARG A 135 -14.00 3.47 34.24
N PHE A 136 -12.80 2.89 34.14
CA PHE A 136 -12.08 2.83 32.87
C PHE A 136 -12.68 1.80 31.92
N ALA A 137 -13.19 0.67 32.42
CA ALA A 137 -13.93 -0.31 31.64
C ALA A 137 -15.18 0.32 31.01
N GLU A 138 -15.97 1.08 31.77
CA GLU A 138 -17.13 1.82 31.24
C GLU A 138 -16.72 2.85 30.19
N ARG A 139 -15.60 3.56 30.40
CA ARG A 139 -15.11 4.54 29.43
C ARG A 139 -14.68 3.86 28.13
N PHE A 140 -14.00 2.73 28.24
CA PHE A 140 -13.59 1.92 27.09
C PHE A 140 -14.81 1.38 26.32
N ASP A 141 -15.84 0.88 27.04
CA ASP A 141 -17.07 0.39 26.42
C ASP A 141 -17.81 1.52 25.67
N LYS A 142 -17.87 2.74 26.21
CA LYS A 142 -18.46 3.89 25.51
C LYS A 142 -17.79 4.17 24.16
N GLU A 143 -16.48 4.08 24.09
CA GLU A 143 -15.75 4.23 22.80
C GLU A 143 -16.00 3.03 21.87
N LEU A 144 -16.05 1.80 22.39
CA LEU A 144 -16.40 0.61 21.62
C LEU A 144 -17.82 0.66 21.04
N VAL A 145 -18.79 1.27 21.75
CA VAL A 145 -20.15 1.47 21.23
C VAL A 145 -20.12 2.37 19.98
N LYS A 146 -19.25 3.38 19.94
CA LYS A 146 -19.05 4.20 18.73
C LYS A 146 -18.51 3.36 17.57
N ALA A 147 -17.47 2.56 17.83
CA ALA A 147 -16.88 1.65 16.85
C ALA A 147 -17.90 0.64 16.33
N ARG A 148 -18.72 0.04 17.22
CA ARG A 148 -19.83 -0.86 16.88
C ARG A 148 -20.85 -0.19 15.93
N LYS A 149 -21.28 1.04 16.22
CA LYS A 149 -22.22 1.78 15.36
C LYS A 149 -21.65 2.00 13.95
N MET A 150 -20.36 2.35 13.86
CA MET A 150 -19.70 2.51 12.56
C MET A 150 -19.50 1.16 11.85
N GLY A 151 -19.21 0.08 12.58
CA GLY A 151 -19.12 -1.28 12.06
C GLY A 151 -20.46 -1.76 11.46
N ILE A 152 -21.58 -1.53 12.15
CA ILE A 152 -22.92 -1.84 11.63
C ILE A 152 -23.20 -1.07 10.33
N LYS A 153 -22.91 0.23 10.29
CA LYS A 153 -23.08 1.03 9.06
C LYS A 153 -22.23 0.50 7.91
N ARG A 154 -20.98 0.12 8.19
CA ARG A 154 -20.10 -0.53 7.20
C ARG A 154 -20.72 -1.83 6.69
N GLY A 155 -21.23 -2.68 7.59
CA GLY A 155 -21.89 -3.94 7.24
C GLY A 155 -23.13 -3.73 6.37
N CYS A 156 -23.96 -2.75 6.69
CA CYS A 156 -25.14 -2.38 5.88
C CYS A 156 -24.73 -1.91 4.48
N VAL A 157 -23.73 -1.06 4.37
CA VAL A 157 -23.22 -0.60 3.06
C VAL A 157 -22.69 -1.76 2.23
N LEU A 158 -21.98 -2.70 2.86
CA LEU A 158 -21.49 -3.91 2.22
C LEU A 158 -22.64 -4.81 1.72
N GLY A 159 -23.61 -5.09 2.59
CA GLY A 159 -24.74 -5.94 2.26
C GLY A 159 -25.62 -5.37 1.16
N VAL A 160 -26.04 -4.09 1.28
CA VAL A 160 -26.86 -3.41 0.27
C VAL A 160 -26.08 -3.26 -1.04
N GLY A 161 -24.81 -2.86 -0.98
CA GLY A 161 -23.97 -2.67 -2.17
C GLY A 161 -23.79 -3.98 -2.93
N PHE A 162 -23.46 -5.07 -2.21
CA PHE A 162 -23.32 -6.39 -2.82
C PHE A 162 -24.67 -6.93 -3.37
N GLY A 163 -25.77 -6.72 -2.64
CA GLY A 163 -27.11 -7.08 -3.08
C GLY A 163 -27.54 -6.36 -4.36
N LEU A 164 -27.28 -5.04 -4.45
CA LEU A 164 -27.52 -4.24 -5.66
C LEU A 164 -26.66 -4.73 -6.84
N PHE A 165 -25.38 -4.98 -6.61
CA PHE A 165 -24.48 -5.51 -7.63
C PHE A 165 -24.97 -6.86 -8.18
N MET A 166 -25.34 -7.79 -7.30
CA MET A 166 -25.90 -9.08 -7.71
C MET A 166 -27.25 -8.95 -8.43
N SER A 167 -28.10 -8.03 -7.99
CA SER A 167 -29.38 -7.75 -8.65
C SER A 167 -29.20 -7.27 -10.08
N ILE A 168 -28.28 -6.30 -10.29
CA ILE A 168 -27.96 -5.80 -11.63
C ILE A 168 -27.35 -6.90 -12.50
N LEU A 169 -26.50 -7.74 -11.92
CA LEU A 169 -25.89 -8.87 -12.61
C LEU A 169 -26.94 -9.85 -13.10
N PHE A 170 -27.88 -10.25 -12.27
CA PHE A 170 -28.98 -11.14 -12.68
C PHE A 170 -29.94 -10.47 -13.66
N MET A 171 -30.22 -9.18 -13.50
CA MET A 171 -30.99 -8.42 -14.50
C MET A 171 -30.31 -8.39 -15.86
N THR A 172 -28.98 -8.27 -15.88
CA THR A 172 -28.20 -8.34 -17.12
C THR A 172 -28.29 -9.71 -17.77
N TYR A 173 -28.28 -10.80 -16.98
CA TYR A 173 -28.57 -12.15 -17.51
C TYR A 173 -29.98 -12.24 -18.13
N GLY A 174 -31.01 -11.77 -17.40
CA GLY A 174 -32.38 -11.75 -17.90
C GLY A 174 -32.52 -10.99 -19.22
N LEU A 175 -31.92 -9.80 -19.29
CA LEU A 175 -31.91 -8.98 -20.50
C LEU A 175 -31.17 -9.67 -21.67
N ALA A 176 -30.04 -10.32 -21.39
CA ALA A 176 -29.26 -11.05 -22.38
C ALA A 176 -30.04 -12.23 -22.97
N PHE A 177 -30.72 -13.02 -22.15
CA PHE A 177 -31.53 -14.14 -22.61
C PHE A 177 -32.79 -13.66 -23.33
N TRP A 178 -33.45 -12.63 -22.84
CA TRP A 178 -34.62 -12.05 -23.48
C TRP A 178 -34.30 -11.52 -24.89
N PHE A 179 -33.26 -10.67 -24.98
CA PHE A 179 -32.85 -10.09 -26.25
C PHE A 179 -32.21 -11.14 -27.19
N GLY A 180 -31.40 -12.07 -26.63
CA GLY A 180 -30.80 -13.17 -27.34
C GLY A 180 -31.86 -14.10 -27.94
N SER A 181 -32.91 -14.45 -27.20
CA SER A 181 -34.02 -15.28 -27.73
C SER A 181 -34.80 -14.57 -28.84
N HIS A 182 -34.93 -13.26 -28.77
CA HIS A 182 -35.55 -12.47 -29.81
C HIS A 182 -34.74 -12.53 -31.13
N LEU A 183 -33.41 -12.35 -31.05
CA LEU A 183 -32.50 -12.43 -32.16
C LEU A 183 -32.45 -13.83 -32.79
N VAL A 184 -32.57 -14.89 -32.01
CA VAL A 184 -32.65 -16.27 -32.52
C VAL A 184 -33.97 -16.52 -33.24
N LYS A 185 -35.09 -16.01 -32.74
CA LYS A 185 -36.41 -16.11 -33.40
C LYS A 185 -36.45 -15.38 -34.73
N THR A 186 -35.73 -14.27 -34.88
CA THR A 186 -35.63 -13.54 -36.15
C THR A 186 -34.66 -14.17 -37.13
N GLY A 187 -33.99 -15.27 -36.78
CA GLY A 187 -33.02 -15.98 -37.62
C GLY A 187 -31.70 -15.24 -37.83
N GLU A 188 -31.47 -14.14 -37.10
CA GLU A 188 -30.25 -13.34 -37.20
C GLU A 188 -29.09 -13.89 -36.34
N PHE A 189 -29.38 -14.83 -35.43
CA PHE A 189 -28.42 -15.29 -34.44
C PHE A 189 -28.60 -16.77 -34.08
N ASP A 190 -27.48 -17.46 -33.85
CA ASP A 190 -27.50 -18.85 -33.39
C ASP A 190 -27.53 -18.93 -31.86
N GLY A 191 -28.30 -19.89 -31.31
CA GLY A 191 -28.42 -20.08 -29.87
C GLY A 191 -27.09 -20.19 -29.12
N PRO A 192 -26.12 -21.00 -29.58
CA PRO A 192 -24.79 -21.07 -28.92
C PRO A 192 -24.04 -19.75 -28.89
N ASN A 193 -24.18 -18.89 -29.88
CA ASN A 193 -23.51 -17.59 -29.93
C ASN A 193 -24.03 -16.63 -28.85
N VAL A 194 -25.30 -16.75 -28.41
CA VAL A 194 -25.87 -16.00 -27.29
C VAL A 194 -25.04 -16.24 -26.03
N MET A 195 -24.73 -17.53 -25.74
CA MET A 195 -23.91 -17.89 -24.58
C MET A 195 -22.48 -17.38 -24.69
N VAL A 196 -21.87 -17.46 -25.87
CA VAL A 196 -20.50 -16.97 -26.10
C VAL A 196 -20.42 -15.45 -25.84
N VAL A 197 -21.35 -14.68 -26.38
CA VAL A 197 -21.39 -13.22 -26.19
C VAL A 197 -21.63 -12.88 -24.72
N LEU A 198 -22.59 -13.56 -24.09
CA LEU A 198 -22.91 -13.34 -22.67
C LEU A 198 -21.69 -13.62 -21.78
N MET A 199 -21.07 -14.80 -21.93
CA MET A 199 -19.91 -15.18 -21.13
C MET A 199 -18.70 -14.26 -21.39
N GLY A 200 -18.43 -13.90 -22.65
CA GLY A 200 -17.34 -13.00 -23.00
C GLY A 200 -17.50 -11.61 -22.37
N MET A 201 -18.70 -11.01 -22.48
CA MET A 201 -19.00 -9.70 -21.92
C MET A 201 -18.97 -9.73 -20.38
N MET A 202 -19.53 -10.75 -19.76
CA MET A 202 -19.56 -10.87 -18.30
C MET A 202 -18.17 -11.06 -17.71
N MET A 203 -17.36 -11.98 -18.26
CA MET A 203 -15.99 -12.20 -17.80
C MET A 203 -15.13 -10.95 -17.99
N GLY A 204 -15.26 -10.28 -19.14
CA GLY A 204 -14.58 -9.01 -19.38
C GLY A 204 -15.00 -7.91 -18.40
N SER A 205 -16.30 -7.81 -18.08
CA SER A 205 -16.81 -6.82 -17.13
C SER A 205 -16.33 -7.07 -15.70
N ILE A 206 -16.31 -8.33 -15.25
CA ILE A 206 -15.78 -8.71 -13.93
C ILE A 206 -14.28 -8.42 -13.84
N ALA A 207 -13.54 -8.72 -14.90
CA ALA A 207 -12.11 -8.41 -14.95
C ALA A 207 -11.84 -6.90 -14.78
N LEU A 208 -12.65 -6.03 -15.38
CA LEU A 208 -12.50 -4.59 -15.27
C LEU A 208 -12.71 -4.09 -13.82
N LEU A 209 -13.58 -4.73 -13.03
CA LEU A 209 -13.77 -4.40 -11.61
C LEU A 209 -12.53 -4.71 -10.75
N GLN A 210 -11.67 -5.61 -11.19
CA GLN A 210 -10.43 -5.94 -10.50
C GLN A 210 -9.27 -5.00 -10.83
N VAL A 211 -9.38 -4.17 -11.88
CA VAL A 211 -8.32 -3.23 -12.28
C VAL A 211 -8.02 -2.19 -11.18
N PRO A 212 -9.01 -1.47 -10.57
CA PRO A 212 -8.73 -0.45 -9.58
C PRO A 212 -7.94 -0.94 -8.35
N PRO A 213 -8.29 -2.07 -7.68
CA PRO A 213 -7.52 -2.54 -6.53
C PRO A 213 -6.09 -2.96 -6.91
N ASN A 214 -5.89 -3.61 -8.06
CA ASN A 214 -4.56 -3.98 -8.52
C ASN A 214 -3.73 -2.74 -8.89
N LEU A 215 -4.33 -1.76 -9.56
CA LEU A 215 -3.67 -0.48 -9.88
C LEU A 215 -3.28 0.29 -8.60
N SER A 216 -4.15 0.30 -7.58
CA SER A 216 -3.86 0.91 -6.28
C SER A 216 -2.67 0.23 -5.59
N ALA A 217 -2.59 -1.11 -5.66
CA ALA A 217 -1.48 -1.87 -5.10
C ALA A 217 -0.15 -1.57 -5.82
N VAL A 218 -0.17 -1.52 -7.17
CA VAL A 218 0.99 -1.11 -7.97
C VAL A 218 1.42 0.32 -7.64
N SER A 219 0.47 1.25 -7.50
CA SER A 219 0.77 2.63 -7.10
C SER A 219 1.41 2.71 -5.71
N SER A 220 0.94 1.90 -4.76
CA SER A 220 1.55 1.80 -3.43
C SER A 220 2.98 1.24 -3.48
N ALA A 221 3.22 0.25 -4.34
CA ALA A 221 4.54 -0.29 -4.59
C ALA A 221 5.49 0.74 -5.20
N CYS A 222 5.01 1.57 -6.13
CA CYS A 222 5.78 2.70 -6.67
C CYS A 222 6.13 3.72 -5.58
N GLY A 223 5.20 4.03 -4.67
CA GLY A 223 5.45 4.92 -3.53
C GLY A 223 6.50 4.37 -2.57
N ALA A 224 6.46 3.06 -2.27
CA ALA A 224 7.47 2.38 -1.46
C ALA A 224 8.83 2.36 -2.17
N ALA A 225 8.84 2.06 -3.47
CA ALA A 225 10.05 2.08 -4.30
C ALA A 225 10.72 3.45 -4.31
N TYR A 226 9.95 4.52 -4.48
CA TYR A 226 10.48 5.89 -4.43
C TYR A 226 11.26 6.17 -3.14
N LYS A 227 10.71 5.76 -1.98
CA LYS A 227 11.37 5.94 -0.68
C LYS A 227 12.68 5.15 -0.57
N ILE A 228 12.70 3.92 -1.08
CA ILE A 228 13.89 3.06 -1.05
C ILE A 228 14.96 3.59 -2.00
N TYR A 229 14.58 3.89 -3.25
CA TYR A 229 15.52 4.39 -4.25
C TYR A 229 16.04 5.79 -3.91
N SER A 230 15.25 6.65 -3.28
CA SER A 230 15.76 7.95 -2.79
C SER A 230 16.88 7.82 -1.75
N THR A 231 16.92 6.69 -1.02
CA THR A 231 18.03 6.39 -0.11
C THR A 231 19.20 5.74 -0.84
N ILE A 232 18.93 4.85 -1.83
CA ILE A 232 19.96 4.17 -2.62
C ILE A 232 20.75 5.20 -3.47
N ASP A 233 20.03 6.14 -4.07
CA ASP A 233 20.62 7.14 -4.99
C ASP A 233 21.21 8.34 -4.24
N ARG A 234 21.01 8.43 -2.92
CA ARG A 234 21.59 9.51 -2.13
C ARG A 234 23.09 9.35 -2.00
N VAL A 235 23.82 10.38 -2.39
CA VAL A 235 25.27 10.51 -2.13
C VAL A 235 25.42 11.15 -0.74
N PRO A 236 26.06 10.49 0.24
CA PRO A 236 26.31 11.05 1.56
C PRO A 236 27.36 12.17 1.50
N ASP A 237 27.27 13.13 2.42
CA ASP A 237 28.26 14.22 2.51
C ASP A 237 29.66 13.70 2.92
N ILE A 238 29.68 12.61 3.70
CA ILE A 238 30.88 11.86 4.06
C ILE A 238 30.67 10.43 3.56
N ASP A 239 31.36 10.09 2.49
CA ASP A 239 31.21 8.83 1.80
C ASP A 239 32.38 7.87 2.12
N PRO A 240 32.15 6.75 2.85
CA PRO A 240 33.21 5.80 3.17
C PRO A 240 33.76 5.04 1.95
N ASP A 241 33.00 4.98 0.86
CA ASP A 241 33.41 4.31 -0.40
C ASP A 241 34.05 5.30 -1.40
N ALA A 242 34.23 6.58 -1.05
CA ALA A 242 34.88 7.54 -1.92
C ALA A 242 36.38 7.31 -1.95
N ASP A 243 36.94 7.10 -3.13
CA ASP A 243 38.39 7.02 -3.36
C ASP A 243 39.04 8.41 -3.44
N GLU A 244 38.34 9.46 -2.97
CA GLU A 244 38.83 10.84 -2.98
C GLU A 244 39.65 11.11 -1.72
N GLY A 245 40.91 11.52 -1.91
CA GLY A 245 41.77 11.90 -0.81
C GLY A 245 43.23 11.52 -1.05
N LEU A 246 44.09 11.88 -0.08
CA LEU A 246 45.49 11.52 -0.10
C LEU A 246 45.67 10.13 0.52
N ALA A 247 46.23 9.19 -0.24
CA ALA A 247 46.59 7.85 0.19
C ALA A 247 48.13 7.76 0.35
N PRO A 248 48.70 8.15 1.51
CA PRO A 248 50.14 8.13 1.72
C PRO A 248 50.64 6.66 1.77
N GLU A 249 51.78 6.39 1.18
CA GLU A 249 52.42 5.08 1.16
C GLU A 249 52.76 4.58 2.58
N THR A 250 53.03 5.48 3.51
CA THR A 250 53.36 5.17 4.90
C THR A 250 52.58 6.03 5.85
N LEU A 251 51.89 5.42 6.82
CA LEU A 251 51.12 6.12 7.86
C LEU A 251 51.84 5.92 9.21
N HIS A 252 52.32 6.99 9.84
CA HIS A 252 52.97 6.92 11.15
C HIS A 252 52.00 6.84 12.32
N GLY A 253 50.72 7.25 12.11
CA GLY A 253 49.67 7.14 13.11
C GLY A 253 49.65 8.22 14.18
N ASP A 254 50.40 9.32 14.00
CA ASP A 254 50.26 10.51 14.86
C ASP A 254 49.00 11.28 14.50
N ILE A 255 48.17 11.59 15.51
CA ILE A 255 46.92 12.35 15.34
C ILE A 255 47.02 13.60 16.22
N GLU A 256 46.86 14.79 15.64
CA GLU A 256 46.88 16.04 16.37
C GLU A 256 45.59 16.83 16.08
N PHE A 257 44.84 17.09 17.13
CA PHE A 257 43.71 18.03 17.11
C PHE A 257 44.20 19.41 17.51
N ARG A 258 43.88 20.42 16.73
CA ARG A 258 44.28 21.82 17.01
C ARG A 258 43.04 22.71 16.97
N HIS A 259 42.69 23.31 18.10
CA HIS A 259 41.62 24.28 18.23
C HIS A 259 40.28 23.80 17.61
N ILE A 260 39.90 22.56 17.89
CA ILE A 260 38.68 21.95 17.31
C ILE A 260 37.44 22.53 17.98
N LYS A 261 36.56 23.09 17.17
CA LYS A 261 35.21 23.49 17.57
C LYS A 261 34.19 22.51 16.96
N PHE A 262 33.37 21.87 17.79
CA PHE A 262 32.43 20.87 17.34
C PHE A 262 31.02 21.13 17.85
N LYS A 263 30.03 20.95 16.96
CA LYS A 263 28.59 20.98 17.23
C LYS A 263 27.93 19.81 16.53
N TYR A 264 26.93 19.19 17.17
CA TYR A 264 26.12 18.20 16.48
C TYR A 264 25.21 18.86 15.43
N PRO A 265 25.06 18.30 14.21
CA PRO A 265 24.19 18.86 13.17
C PRO A 265 22.71 18.94 13.60
N THR A 266 22.28 18.06 14.50
CA THR A 266 20.92 18.04 15.07
C THR A 266 20.68 19.08 16.15
N ARG A 267 21.75 19.66 16.72
CA ARG A 267 21.70 20.69 17.78
C ARG A 267 22.71 21.80 17.48
N PRO A 268 22.48 22.63 16.45
CA PRO A 268 23.47 23.64 15.99
C PRO A 268 23.72 24.75 17.01
N ASP A 269 22.80 24.96 17.94
CA ASP A 269 22.90 26.00 18.97
C ASP A 269 23.78 25.58 20.14
N LEU A 270 24.07 24.27 20.30
CA LEU A 270 24.88 23.76 21.40
C LEU A 270 26.29 23.42 20.91
N VAL A 271 27.27 24.23 21.37
CA VAL A 271 28.68 23.91 21.15
C VAL A 271 29.11 22.85 22.17
N VAL A 272 29.54 21.68 21.69
CA VAL A 272 30.00 20.58 22.54
C VAL A 272 31.48 20.66 22.82
N LEU A 273 32.29 21.06 21.82
CA LEU A 273 33.69 21.33 21.98
C LEU A 273 33.95 22.77 21.50
N GLU A 274 34.50 23.61 22.37
CA GLU A 274 34.76 25.02 22.05
C GLU A 274 36.20 25.24 21.53
N ASP A 275 37.18 24.55 22.11
CA ASP A 275 38.60 24.69 21.76
C ASP A 275 39.37 23.44 22.25
N LEU A 276 39.19 22.31 21.58
CA LEU A 276 39.90 21.09 21.92
C LEU A 276 41.23 21.02 21.17
N SER A 277 42.31 20.90 21.95
CA SER A 277 43.64 20.61 21.42
C SER A 277 44.19 19.35 22.09
N LEU A 278 44.47 18.30 21.30
CA LEU A 278 44.91 17.00 21.80
C LEU A 278 45.90 16.37 20.83
N LYS A 279 46.98 15.80 21.33
CA LYS A 279 47.94 15.03 20.55
C LYS A 279 47.94 13.59 21.00
N ILE A 280 47.79 12.65 20.06
CA ILE A 280 47.78 11.21 20.28
C ILE A 280 48.97 10.62 19.53
N HIS A 281 49.80 9.88 20.22
CA HIS A 281 50.97 9.22 19.64
C HIS A 281 50.63 7.80 19.18
N PRO A 282 51.31 7.24 18.19
CA PRO A 282 51.11 5.87 17.70
C PRO A 282 51.20 4.84 18.84
N GLY A 283 50.23 3.94 18.93
CA GLY A 283 50.22 2.86 19.92
C GLY A 283 49.72 3.23 21.33
N MET A 284 49.14 4.43 21.50
CA MET A 284 48.43 4.81 22.72
C MET A 284 46.98 4.34 22.73
#